data_5a080d249943941041cc9a21396e5027
#
_entry.id   5a080d249943941041cc9a21396e5027
#
_cell.length_a   1.000
_cell.length_b   1.000
_cell.length_c   1.000
_cell.angle_alpha   90.00
_cell.angle_beta   90.00
_cell.angle_gamma   90.00
#
_symmetry.space_group_name_H-M   'P 1'
#
loop_
_entity.id
_entity.type
_entity.pdbx_description
1 polymer ?
#
loop_
_entity_poly.entity_id
_entity_poly.type
_entity_poly.pdbx_seq_one_letter_code
_entity_poly.pdbx_strand_id
1 'polypeptide(L)' 'MVYVKFSDASETEIVISFCCPQSPDDYDFLGEVEEDDERYITFLSKFPQSRGNDI' A
#
# COMPACT_ATOMS: atom_id res chain seq x y z
N MET A 1 -0.47 5.73 -10.53
CA MET A 1 0.36 4.84 -9.69
C MET A 1 0.12 5.15 -8.24
N VAL A 2 0.28 4.15 -7.40
CA VAL A 2 0.04 4.27 -5.96
C VAL A 2 1.38 4.14 -5.25
N TYR A 3 1.63 5.01 -4.29
CA TYR A 3 2.85 4.95 -3.49
C TYR A 3 2.60 4.07 -2.28
N VAL A 4 3.47 3.09 -2.05
CA VAL A 4 3.25 2.10 -1.02
C VAL A 4 4.54 1.80 -0.27
N LYS A 5 4.40 1.14 0.87
CA LYS A 5 5.51 0.60 1.63
C LYS A 5 5.31 -0.90 1.71
N PHE A 6 6.35 -1.65 1.40
CA PHE A 6 6.31 -3.11 1.47
C PHE A 6 6.80 -3.59 2.83
N SER A 7 6.46 -4.84 3.15
CA SER A 7 6.84 -5.40 4.44
C SER A 7 8.34 -5.68 4.52
N ASP A 8 8.96 -5.98 3.38
CA ASP A 8 10.39 -6.24 3.34
C ASP A 8 10.90 -6.05 1.91
N ALA A 9 12.16 -6.37 1.70
CA ALA A 9 12.79 -6.12 0.41
C ALA A 9 12.28 -7.01 -0.72
N SER A 10 11.51 -8.05 -0.39
CA SER A 10 10.97 -8.91 -1.44
C SER A 10 9.84 -8.23 -2.20
N GLU A 11 9.24 -7.20 -1.61
CA GLU A 11 8.17 -6.42 -2.23
C GLU A 11 6.97 -7.30 -2.59
N THR A 12 6.68 -8.28 -1.77
CA THR A 12 5.56 -9.18 -2.02
C THR A 12 4.31 -8.79 -1.26
N GLU A 13 4.45 -7.99 -0.20
CA GLU A 13 3.30 -7.61 0.61
C GLU A 13 3.35 -6.12 0.94
N ILE A 14 2.28 -5.42 0.61
CA ILE A 14 2.15 -4.00 0.92
C ILE A 14 1.58 -3.87 2.32
N VAL A 15 2.15 -2.98 3.12
CA VAL A 15 1.68 -2.75 4.49
C VAL A 15 1.12 -1.36 4.69
N ILE A 16 1.50 -0.38 3.86
CA ILE A 16 0.99 0.98 3.95
C ILE A 16 0.82 1.53 2.55
N SER A 17 -0.24 2.30 2.36
CA SER A 17 -0.48 3.01 1.11
C SER A 17 -0.48 4.52 1.40
N PHE A 18 0.16 5.28 0.55
CA PHE A 18 0.27 6.74 0.71
C PHE A 18 -0.40 7.45 -0.45
N CYS A 19 -0.92 8.63 -0.20
CA CYS A 19 -1.50 9.45 -1.27
C CYS A 19 -0.44 10.27 -2.00
N CYS A 20 0.77 10.32 -1.51
CA CYS A 20 1.86 11.06 -2.15
C CYS A 20 3.18 10.37 -1.82
N PRO A 21 4.24 10.67 -2.58
CA PRO A 21 5.53 10.02 -2.33
C PRO A 21 6.07 10.39 -0.96
N GLN A 22 6.75 9.44 -0.34
CA GLN A 22 7.35 9.62 0.98
C GLN A 22 8.86 9.56 0.87
N SER A 23 9.53 10.13 1.86
CA SER A 23 10.97 10.15 1.90
C SER A 23 11.52 8.79 2.32
N PRO A 24 12.53 8.26 1.62
CA PRO A 24 13.16 7.01 2.05
C PRO A 24 13.88 7.15 3.39
N ASP A 25 14.09 8.37 3.86
CA ASP A 25 14.66 8.56 5.19
C ASP A 25 13.65 8.29 6.29
N ASP A 26 12.36 8.40 5.97
CA ASP A 26 11.30 8.19 6.93
C ASP A 26 10.76 6.77 6.90
N TYR A 27 10.84 6.10 5.77
CA TYR A 27 10.24 4.78 5.58
C TYR A 27 11.18 3.89 4.79
N ASP A 28 11.20 2.61 5.14
CA ASP A 28 11.96 1.61 4.40
C ASP A 28 11.05 0.92 3.39
N PHE A 29 11.66 0.34 2.35
CA PHE A 29 10.96 -0.52 1.40
C PHE A 29 9.82 0.21 0.69
N LEU A 30 10.05 1.46 0.33
CA LEU A 30 9.07 2.23 -0.42
C LEU A 30 9.06 1.80 -1.88
N GLY A 31 7.89 1.90 -2.51
CA GLY A 31 7.76 1.57 -3.91
C GLY A 31 6.50 2.15 -4.50
N GLU A 32 6.25 1.80 -5.75
CA GLU A 32 5.06 2.25 -6.47
C GLU A 32 4.44 1.04 -7.15
N VAL A 33 3.13 1.00 -7.17
CA VAL A 33 2.41 -0.07 -7.84
C VAL A 33 1.27 0.53 -8.63
N GLU A 34 0.76 -0.24 -9.60
CA GLU A 34 -0.42 0.17 -10.34
C GLU A 34 -1.65 -0.09 -9.49
N GLU A 35 -2.72 0.62 -9.79
CA GLU A 35 -3.95 0.48 -9.02
C GLU A 35 -4.54 -0.91 -9.16
N ASP A 36 -4.24 -1.61 -10.25
CA ASP A 36 -4.71 -2.97 -10.46
C ASP A 36 -3.66 -4.03 -10.12
N ASP A 37 -2.57 -3.63 -9.46
CA ASP A 37 -1.56 -4.58 -9.02
C ASP A 37 -2.16 -5.54 -7.99
N GLU A 38 -1.88 -6.84 -8.16
CA GLU A 38 -2.46 -7.84 -7.27
C GLU A 38 -2.06 -7.61 -5.82
N ARG A 39 -0.84 -7.12 -5.59
CA ARG A 39 -0.39 -6.85 -4.23
C ARG A 39 -1.22 -5.73 -3.61
N TYR A 40 -1.55 -4.74 -4.40
CA TYR A 40 -2.35 -3.61 -3.91
C TYR A 40 -3.79 -4.05 -3.66
N ILE A 41 -4.35 -4.85 -4.56
CA ILE A 41 -5.70 -5.37 -4.39
C ILE A 41 -5.77 -6.23 -3.13
N THR A 42 -4.77 -7.07 -2.90
CA THR A 42 -4.70 -7.89 -1.71
C THR A 42 -4.61 -7.03 -0.46
N PHE A 43 -3.79 -5.97 -0.51
CA PHE A 43 -3.66 -5.06 0.60
C PHE A 43 -5.00 -4.43 0.96
N LEU A 44 -5.73 -3.95 -0.03
CA LEU A 44 -7.02 -3.33 0.22
C LEU A 44 -8.03 -4.33 0.79
N SER A 45 -7.95 -5.57 0.37
CA SER A 45 -8.91 -6.57 0.84
C SER A 45 -8.68 -6.96 2.28
N LYS A 46 -7.51 -6.68 2.85
CA LYS A 46 -7.23 -6.98 4.24
C LYS A 46 -7.88 -6.00 5.20
N PHE A 47 -8.32 -4.86 4.70
CA PHE A 47 -8.92 -3.84 5.55
C PHE A 47 -10.40 -3.80 5.26
N PRO A 48 -11.23 -3.83 6.30
CA PRO A 48 -12.67 -3.70 6.09
C PRO A 48 -12.93 -2.27 5.69
N GLN A 49 -12.95 -2.01 4.46
CA GLN A 49 -13.03 -0.68 3.96
C GLN A 49 -14.35 -0.05 4.17
N SER A 50 -15.06 -0.54 4.98
CA SER A 50 -16.34 -0.08 5.16
C SER A 50 -16.41 1.37 5.35
N ARG A 51 -15.63 1.91 5.21
CA ARG A 51 -15.97 3.09 5.21
C ARG A 51 -17.24 3.42 5.50
N GLY A 52 -17.52 3.21 5.74
CA GLY A 52 -18.39 3.31 5.98
C GLY A 52 -19.24 3.26 6.10
N ASN A 53 -19.28 3.38 6.18
CA ASN A 53 -19.94 3.27 6.20
C ASN A 53 -20.63 2.95 6.60
N ASP A 54 -20.57 2.83 6.65
CA ASP A 54 -21.11 2.46 6.84
C ASP A 54 -21.64 2.54 7.53
N ILE A 55 -21.70 2.83 7.66
CA ILE A 55 -22.28 2.93 8.21
C ILE A 55 -22.87 2.99 8.45
#